data_270907782d781815688de5d108a448cc
#
_entry.id   270907782d781815688de5d108a448cc
#
_cell.length_a   1.000
_cell.length_b   1.000
_cell.length_c   1.000
_cell.angle_alpha   90.00
_cell.angle_beta   90.00
_cell.angle_gamma   90.00
#
_symmetry.space_group_name_H-M   'P 1'
#
loop_
_entity.id
_entity.type
_entity.pdbx_description
1 polymer ?
#
loop_
_entity_poly.entity_id
_entity_poly.type
_entity_poly.pdbx_seq_one_letter_code
_entity_poly.pdbx_strand_id
1 'polypeptide(L)'
;FLDTRVALAANWQQPLGRLNAFNAGVSASKEYDYLHLGANFKLSRDFNNRNTTASLGLAFSSDELDPVGGAPMPLTPMLDVDDLSNRMGDQSKDIVDIVLGVSQIINRNLVVQLNYSYSSSDGYLNDPYKIVSLVDPVTGDPVPRTPAPGVEGPSHEYIFEGRPGERTKHSVYGQAKYYMNGKVLDASYRFMTDDWGIDSHTVDLRYRWPFGGQSYLEPHFRYYTQAHADFYRTSLDSSQALPLHASADYRLGEFDAFTVGLKYGRKLDSGNEWSARVELYSADGSVPADLLIGNQGDREIYPDTTAVIAQFSYSFGW
;
A
#
# COMPACT_ATOMS: atom_id res chain seq x y z
N PHE A 1 -2.45 -12.39 19.52
CA PHE A 1 -1.95 -12.93 18.26
C PHE A 1 -0.51 -12.43 18.09
N LEU A 2 0.43 -13.32 17.91
CA LEU A 2 1.83 -13.01 17.74
C LEU A 2 2.25 -13.59 16.38
N ASP A 3 2.56 -12.71 15.44
CA ASP A 3 3.08 -13.10 14.13
C ASP A 3 4.56 -12.74 14.03
N THR A 4 5.34 -13.58 13.37
CA THR A 4 6.76 -13.38 13.19
C THR A 4 7.12 -13.50 11.71
N ARG A 5 7.64 -12.41 11.14
CA ARG A 5 8.12 -12.37 9.77
C ARG A 5 9.63 -12.46 9.71
N VAL A 6 10.12 -13.37 8.87
CA VAL A 6 11.54 -13.42 8.46
C VAL A 6 11.62 -13.05 7.01
N ALA A 7 12.46 -12.08 6.66
CA ALA A 7 12.63 -11.61 5.30
C ALA A 7 14.10 -11.50 4.92
N LEU A 8 14.43 -11.89 3.69
CA LEU A 8 15.75 -11.76 3.08
C LEU A 8 15.59 -11.09 1.72
N ALA A 9 16.51 -10.19 1.40
CA ALA A 9 16.62 -9.60 0.07
C ALA A 9 18.08 -9.46 -0.33
N ALA A 10 18.38 -9.74 -1.59
CA ALA A 10 19.70 -9.54 -2.18
C ALA A 10 19.55 -8.74 -3.47
N ASN A 11 20.39 -7.72 -3.63
CA ASN A 11 20.45 -6.90 -4.83
C ASN A 11 21.87 -6.83 -5.36
N TRP A 12 22.01 -6.96 -6.66
CA TRP A 12 23.27 -6.85 -7.37
C TRP A 12 23.16 -5.78 -8.45
N GLN A 13 24.14 -4.88 -8.49
CA GLN A 13 24.22 -3.82 -9.47
C GLN A 13 25.52 -3.91 -10.24
N GLN A 14 25.46 -3.86 -11.55
CA GLN A 14 26.59 -3.95 -12.44
C GLN A 14 26.57 -2.85 -13.50
N PRO A 15 27.60 -1.99 -13.58
CA PRO A 15 27.80 -1.14 -14.75
C PRO A 15 28.06 -1.98 -16.00
N LEU A 16 27.37 -1.68 -17.10
CA LEU A 16 27.54 -2.29 -18.41
C LEU A 16 28.17 -1.27 -19.36
N GLY A 17 29.48 -1.15 -19.32
CA GLY A 17 30.23 -0.12 -20.00
C GLY A 17 30.07 1.26 -19.32
N ARG A 18 30.13 2.34 -20.13
CA ARG A 18 30.15 3.70 -19.56
C ARG A 18 28.77 4.33 -19.37
N LEU A 19 27.77 3.85 -20.07
CA LEU A 19 26.47 4.50 -20.18
C LEU A 19 25.30 3.63 -19.71
N ASN A 20 25.52 2.34 -19.46
CA ASN A 20 24.44 1.46 -19.05
C ASN A 20 24.72 0.91 -17.63
N ALA A 21 23.67 0.63 -16.90
CA ALA A 21 23.71 -0.08 -15.63
C ALA A 21 22.57 -1.11 -15.58
N PHE A 22 22.92 -2.28 -15.06
CA PHE A 22 22.00 -3.37 -14.81
C PHE A 22 21.86 -3.58 -13.30
N ASN A 23 20.66 -3.84 -12.84
CA ASN A 23 20.36 -4.22 -11.47
C ASN A 23 19.48 -5.46 -11.51
N ALA A 24 19.77 -6.43 -10.65
CA ALA A 24 18.94 -7.62 -10.42
C ALA A 24 18.82 -7.83 -8.92
N GLY A 25 17.64 -8.28 -8.49
CA GLY A 25 17.38 -8.56 -7.09
C GLY A 25 16.45 -9.75 -6.94
N VAL A 26 16.57 -10.39 -5.77
CA VAL A 26 15.66 -11.44 -5.32
C VAL A 26 15.23 -11.14 -3.89
N SER A 27 14.00 -11.51 -3.55
CA SER A 27 13.43 -11.37 -2.22
C SER A 27 12.68 -12.64 -1.83
N ALA A 28 12.71 -12.96 -0.55
CA ALA A 28 11.89 -14.00 0.04
C ALA A 28 11.47 -13.56 1.45
N SER A 29 10.21 -13.81 1.83
CA SER A 29 9.79 -13.66 3.21
C SER A 29 8.80 -14.75 3.58
N LYS A 30 8.86 -15.19 4.84
CA LYS A 30 7.96 -16.18 5.43
C LYS A 30 7.35 -15.62 6.70
N GLU A 31 6.05 -15.69 6.77
CA GLU A 31 5.23 -15.52 7.96
C GLU A 31 4.58 -16.88 8.32
N TYR A 32 3.75 -16.91 9.34
CA TYR A 32 3.11 -18.17 9.76
C TYR A 32 2.24 -18.77 8.62
N ASP A 33 1.46 -17.94 7.98
CA ASP A 33 0.45 -18.29 6.99
C ASP A 33 0.71 -17.65 5.60
N TYR A 34 1.89 -17.09 5.39
CA TYR A 34 2.23 -16.37 4.16
C TYR A 34 3.68 -16.59 3.73
N LEU A 35 3.88 -16.95 2.47
CA LEU A 35 5.19 -17.05 1.83
C LEU A 35 5.24 -16.12 0.61
N HIS A 36 6.25 -15.29 0.55
CA HIS A 36 6.53 -14.43 -0.60
C HIS A 36 7.86 -14.79 -1.25
N LEU A 37 7.86 -14.92 -2.57
CA LEU A 37 9.06 -15.02 -3.40
C LEU A 37 9.02 -13.97 -4.50
N GLY A 38 10.11 -13.23 -4.69
CA GLY A 38 10.18 -12.18 -5.69
C GLY A 38 11.53 -12.10 -6.40
N ALA A 39 11.49 -11.62 -7.65
CA ALA A 39 12.67 -11.27 -8.45
C ALA A 39 12.43 -9.96 -9.17
N ASN A 40 13.46 -9.14 -9.32
CA ASN A 40 13.38 -7.89 -10.05
C ASN A 40 14.63 -7.66 -10.91
N PHE A 41 14.43 -6.92 -12.01
CA PHE A 41 15.46 -6.54 -12.96
C PHE A 41 15.27 -5.08 -13.35
N LYS A 42 16.37 -4.33 -13.50
CA LYS A 42 16.33 -2.97 -14.00
C LYS A 42 17.48 -2.73 -14.93
N LEU A 43 17.20 -2.21 -16.11
CA LEU A 43 18.18 -1.69 -17.05
C LEU A 43 18.03 -0.18 -17.12
N SER A 44 19.14 0.54 -17.05
CA SER A 44 19.17 1.98 -17.23
C SER A 44 20.27 2.37 -18.22
N ARG A 45 20.02 3.45 -18.97
CA ARG A 45 20.95 4.00 -19.92
C ARG A 45 20.98 5.52 -19.88
N ASP A 46 22.20 6.04 -19.84
CA ASP A 46 22.46 7.47 -19.91
C ASP A 46 22.57 7.96 -21.36
N PHE A 47 22.00 9.11 -21.61
CA PHE A 47 22.02 9.83 -22.88
C PHE A 47 22.43 11.28 -22.61
N ASN A 48 22.62 12.04 -23.68
CA ASN A 48 22.84 13.50 -23.62
C ASN A 48 23.91 13.89 -22.60
N ASN A 49 25.12 13.30 -22.74
CA ASN A 49 26.25 13.50 -21.80
C ASN A 49 25.88 13.22 -20.34
N ARG A 50 25.03 12.19 -20.08
CA ARG A 50 24.50 11.79 -18.77
C ARG A 50 23.53 12.77 -18.13
N ASN A 51 23.00 13.72 -18.89
CA ASN A 51 21.94 14.61 -18.43
C ASN A 51 20.56 13.94 -18.46
N THR A 52 20.40 12.87 -19.25
CA THR A 52 19.16 12.10 -19.37
C THR A 52 19.44 10.65 -19.07
N THR A 53 18.66 10.03 -18.18
CA THR A 53 18.71 8.60 -17.92
C THR A 53 17.33 8.00 -18.19
N ALA A 54 17.27 7.04 -19.10
CA ALA A 54 16.07 6.20 -19.31
C ALA A 54 16.25 4.87 -18.58
N SER A 55 15.16 4.31 -18.03
CA SER A 55 15.18 3.03 -17.34
C SER A 55 13.93 2.21 -17.63
N LEU A 56 14.12 0.88 -17.66
CA LEU A 56 13.09 -0.13 -17.69
C LEU A 56 13.31 -1.06 -16.50
N GLY A 57 12.29 -1.23 -15.67
CA GLY A 57 12.24 -2.18 -14.57
C GLY A 57 11.17 -3.22 -14.81
N LEU A 58 11.44 -4.46 -14.41
CA LEU A 58 10.52 -5.59 -14.38
C LEU A 58 10.61 -6.23 -13.02
N ALA A 59 9.47 -6.59 -12.42
CA ALA A 59 9.44 -7.41 -11.21
C ALA A 59 8.36 -8.48 -11.35
N PHE A 60 8.63 -9.60 -10.69
CA PHE A 60 7.73 -10.75 -10.61
C PHE A 60 7.72 -11.21 -9.16
N SER A 61 6.53 -11.49 -8.65
CA SER A 61 6.40 -12.15 -7.36
C SER A 61 5.31 -13.19 -7.39
N SER A 62 5.50 -14.24 -6.57
CA SER A 62 4.53 -15.29 -6.30
C SER A 62 4.38 -15.38 -4.80
N ASP A 63 3.14 -15.29 -4.35
CA ASP A 63 2.77 -15.33 -2.94
C ASP A 63 1.88 -16.54 -2.69
N GLU A 64 2.16 -17.27 -1.64
CA GLU A 64 1.37 -18.40 -1.18
C GLU A 64 0.73 -18.08 0.17
N LEU A 65 -0.56 -18.34 0.30
CA LEU A 65 -1.38 -18.08 1.49
C LEU A 65 -1.91 -19.39 2.05
N ASP A 66 -1.56 -19.69 3.29
CA ASP A 66 -2.00 -20.89 4.03
C ASP A 66 -2.59 -20.48 5.39
N PRO A 67 -3.76 -19.79 5.39
CA PRO A 67 -4.37 -19.35 6.64
C PRO A 67 -4.88 -20.53 7.46
N VAL A 68 -4.85 -20.36 8.79
CA VAL A 68 -5.32 -21.38 9.73
C VAL A 68 -6.76 -21.81 9.43
N GLY A 69 -6.95 -23.10 9.22
CA GLY A 69 -8.23 -23.68 8.83
C GLY A 69 -8.56 -23.59 7.36
N GLY A 70 -7.60 -23.13 6.54
CA GLY A 70 -7.75 -22.94 5.09
C GLY A 70 -8.31 -21.57 4.70
N ALA A 71 -8.12 -21.19 3.44
CA ALA A 71 -8.64 -19.95 2.89
C ALA A 71 -10.17 -19.99 2.78
N PRO A 72 -10.91 -18.97 3.22
CA PRO A 72 -12.35 -18.95 3.09
C PRO A 72 -12.80 -18.89 1.63
N MET A 73 -13.87 -19.58 1.28
CA MET A 73 -14.54 -19.39 0.00
C MET A 73 -15.16 -17.99 -0.04
N PRO A 74 -14.91 -17.20 -1.08
CA PRO A 74 -15.48 -15.87 -1.20
C PRO A 74 -17.01 -15.87 -1.10
N LEU A 75 -17.57 -14.88 -0.42
CA LEU A 75 -18.99 -14.64 -0.24
C LEU A 75 -19.76 -15.83 0.36
N THR A 76 -19.11 -16.61 1.22
CA THR A 76 -19.74 -17.64 2.02
C THR A 76 -19.90 -17.22 3.48
N PRO A 77 -20.93 -17.73 4.21
CA PRO A 77 -21.14 -17.38 5.59
C PRO A 77 -19.96 -17.78 6.49
N MET A 78 -19.66 -16.95 7.49
CA MET A 78 -18.78 -17.34 8.59
C MET A 78 -19.51 -18.35 9.47
N LEU A 79 -19.05 -19.59 9.47
CA LEU A 79 -19.64 -20.70 10.22
C LEU A 79 -19.09 -20.79 11.66
N ASP A 80 -19.55 -21.77 12.45
CA ASP A 80 -18.99 -22.06 13.75
C ASP A 80 -17.54 -22.57 13.63
N VAL A 81 -16.74 -22.41 14.67
CA VAL A 81 -15.25 -22.57 14.60
C VAL A 81 -14.85 -23.96 14.09
N ASP A 82 -15.64 -25.02 14.41
CA ASP A 82 -15.34 -26.38 14.00
C ASP A 82 -15.87 -26.76 12.60
N ASP A 83 -16.64 -25.88 11.95
CA ASP A 83 -17.20 -26.11 10.61
C ASP A 83 -16.33 -25.44 9.53
N LEU A 84 -15.51 -26.23 8.88
CA LEU A 84 -14.62 -25.84 7.82
C LEU A 84 -15.15 -26.14 6.41
N SER A 85 -16.44 -26.43 6.28
CA SER A 85 -17.06 -26.90 5.02
C SER A 85 -16.99 -25.84 3.88
N ASN A 86 -16.81 -24.56 4.22
CA ASN A 86 -16.65 -23.46 3.27
C ASN A 86 -15.20 -22.93 3.20
N ARG A 87 -14.23 -23.79 3.49
CA ARG A 87 -12.81 -23.48 3.36
C ARG A 87 -12.20 -24.19 2.16
N MET A 88 -11.23 -23.51 1.56
CA MET A 88 -10.37 -24.02 0.50
C MET A 88 -8.99 -24.36 1.09
N GLY A 89 -8.17 -25.11 0.36
CA GLY A 89 -6.76 -25.28 0.67
C GLY A 89 -5.95 -24.01 0.44
N ASP A 90 -4.63 -24.20 0.39
CA ASP A 90 -3.67 -23.14 0.12
C ASP A 90 -4.05 -22.39 -1.15
N GLN A 91 -3.84 -21.10 -1.13
CA GLN A 91 -4.12 -20.20 -2.24
C GLN A 91 -2.86 -19.49 -2.67
N SER A 92 -2.81 -19.05 -3.91
CA SER A 92 -1.67 -18.29 -4.44
C SER A 92 -2.13 -17.05 -5.20
N LYS A 93 -1.21 -16.11 -5.34
CA LYS A 93 -1.34 -14.98 -6.25
C LYS A 93 0.00 -14.66 -6.89
N ASP A 94 -0.03 -14.29 -8.14
CA ASP A 94 1.13 -13.86 -8.91
C ASP A 94 1.01 -12.36 -9.24
N ILE A 95 2.15 -11.67 -9.25
CA ILE A 95 2.22 -10.24 -9.54
C ILE A 95 3.32 -9.99 -10.57
N VAL A 96 3.00 -9.20 -11.57
CA VAL A 96 3.94 -8.71 -12.59
C VAL A 96 3.93 -7.19 -12.59
N ASP A 97 5.10 -6.58 -12.42
CA ASP A 97 5.26 -5.13 -12.46
C ASP A 97 6.20 -4.72 -13.61
N ILE A 98 5.84 -3.65 -14.30
CA ILE A 98 6.65 -2.98 -15.32
C ILE A 98 6.78 -1.51 -14.93
N VAL A 99 8.00 -0.98 -14.93
CA VAL A 99 8.26 0.43 -14.65
C VAL A 99 9.12 1.03 -15.77
N LEU A 100 8.60 2.06 -16.41
CA LEU A 100 9.33 2.91 -17.34
C LEU A 100 9.69 4.22 -16.63
N GLY A 101 10.95 4.65 -16.71
CA GLY A 101 11.40 5.86 -16.04
C GLY A 101 12.32 6.70 -16.92
N VAL A 102 12.17 8.02 -16.79
CA VAL A 102 13.09 8.99 -17.36
C VAL A 102 13.45 10.01 -16.30
N SER A 103 14.75 10.25 -16.10
CA SER A 103 15.28 11.33 -15.29
C SER A 103 16.03 12.30 -16.17
N GLN A 104 15.86 13.60 -15.96
CA GLN A 104 16.48 14.67 -16.74
C GLN A 104 17.08 15.73 -15.84
N ILE A 105 18.36 16.01 -15.99
CA ILE A 105 19.01 17.20 -15.46
C ILE A 105 18.66 18.36 -16.40
N ILE A 106 17.77 19.24 -15.97
CA ILE A 106 17.34 20.40 -16.76
C ILE A 106 18.44 21.49 -16.73
N ASN A 107 18.99 21.73 -15.56
CA ASN A 107 20.10 22.67 -15.34
C ASN A 107 20.81 22.34 -14.01
N ARG A 108 21.77 23.18 -13.59
CA ARG A 108 22.54 22.96 -12.34
C ARG A 108 21.70 22.92 -11.08
N ASN A 109 20.48 23.42 -11.13
CA ASN A 109 19.62 23.57 -9.97
C ASN A 109 18.38 22.67 -10.01
N LEU A 110 18.04 22.09 -11.17
CA LEU A 110 16.78 21.35 -11.34
C LEU A 110 17.02 19.99 -11.98
N VAL A 111 16.58 18.94 -11.28
CA VAL A 111 16.44 17.58 -11.80
C VAL A 111 14.97 17.19 -11.74
N VAL A 112 14.46 16.62 -12.82
CA VAL A 112 13.10 16.11 -12.91
C VAL A 112 13.13 14.61 -13.21
N GLN A 113 12.11 13.90 -12.75
CA GLN A 113 11.89 12.48 -13.01
C GLN A 113 10.43 12.26 -13.37
N LEU A 114 10.19 11.40 -14.34
CA LEU A 114 8.87 10.89 -14.71
C LEU A 114 8.93 9.37 -14.76
N ASN A 115 7.99 8.71 -14.10
CA ASN A 115 7.84 7.26 -14.18
C ASN A 115 6.39 6.91 -14.54
N TYR A 116 6.25 5.87 -15.33
CA TYR A 116 5.00 5.14 -15.53
C TYR A 116 5.18 3.73 -14.99
N SER A 117 4.21 3.23 -14.24
CA SER A 117 4.18 1.85 -13.77
C SER A 117 2.87 1.17 -14.15
N TYR A 118 3.01 -0.08 -14.56
CA TYR A 118 1.95 -1.05 -14.78
C TYR A 118 2.15 -2.20 -13.80
N SER A 119 1.07 -2.66 -13.16
CA SER A 119 1.08 -3.80 -12.24
C SER A 119 -0.14 -4.66 -12.54
N SER A 120 0.07 -5.97 -12.71
CA SER A 120 -0.99 -6.95 -12.87
C SER A 120 -0.86 -8.00 -11.78
N SER A 121 -1.95 -8.27 -11.07
CA SER A 121 -2.05 -9.31 -10.05
C SER A 121 -3.15 -10.27 -10.44
N ASP A 122 -2.90 -11.57 -10.27
CA ASP A 122 -3.83 -12.65 -10.59
C ASP A 122 -3.81 -13.69 -9.46
N GLY A 123 -4.96 -14.27 -9.12
CA GLY A 123 -5.12 -15.32 -8.12
C GLY A 123 -6.00 -14.93 -6.94
N TYR A 124 -5.69 -15.39 -5.75
CA TYR A 124 -6.45 -15.13 -4.54
C TYR A 124 -6.09 -13.75 -3.97
N LEU A 125 -6.87 -12.73 -4.31
CA LEU A 125 -6.66 -11.35 -3.88
C LEU A 125 -7.49 -10.96 -2.64
N ASN A 126 -8.24 -11.89 -2.05
CA ASN A 126 -8.97 -11.67 -0.81
C ASN A 126 -8.02 -11.62 0.40
N ASP A 127 -8.45 -10.93 1.44
CA ASP A 127 -7.86 -11.03 2.77
C ASP A 127 -8.65 -12.11 3.55
N PRO A 128 -8.03 -13.25 3.94
CA PRO A 128 -8.75 -14.38 4.54
C PRO A 128 -9.39 -14.06 5.91
N TYR A 129 -9.02 -12.93 6.49
CA TYR A 129 -9.51 -12.49 7.80
C TYR A 129 -10.54 -11.36 7.71
N LYS A 130 -10.93 -10.95 6.50
CA LYS A 130 -11.93 -9.89 6.29
C LYS A 130 -13.33 -10.46 6.09
N ILE A 131 -14.27 -9.86 6.80
CA ILE A 131 -15.69 -10.23 6.77
C ILE A 131 -16.53 -8.99 6.47
N VAL A 132 -17.74 -9.24 5.94
CA VAL A 132 -18.77 -8.24 5.70
C VAL A 132 -19.98 -8.61 6.53
N SER A 133 -20.56 -7.69 7.28
CA SER A 133 -21.76 -7.93 8.09
C SER A 133 -23.00 -7.97 7.22
N LEU A 134 -23.91 -8.95 7.46
CA LEU A 134 -25.28 -8.87 7.00
C LEU A 134 -26.10 -8.02 7.98
N VAL A 135 -26.87 -7.07 7.46
CA VAL A 135 -27.64 -6.12 8.28
C VAL A 135 -29.12 -6.12 7.91
N ASP A 136 -29.95 -5.78 8.87
CA ASP A 136 -31.37 -5.52 8.64
C ASP A 136 -31.54 -4.29 7.75
N PRO A 137 -32.35 -4.35 6.66
CA PRO A 137 -32.47 -3.25 5.70
C PRO A 137 -33.13 -1.99 6.27
N VAL A 138 -33.87 -2.09 7.38
CA VAL A 138 -34.59 -0.95 7.98
C VAL A 138 -33.77 -0.28 9.06
N THR A 139 -33.15 -1.08 9.95
CA THR A 139 -32.39 -0.54 11.08
C THR A 139 -30.91 -0.36 10.79
N GLY A 140 -30.35 -1.12 9.83
CA GLY A 140 -28.92 -1.18 9.58
C GLY A 140 -28.14 -1.92 10.67
N ASP A 141 -28.83 -2.61 11.60
CA ASP A 141 -28.17 -3.38 12.66
C ASP A 141 -27.74 -4.75 12.13
N PRO A 142 -26.61 -5.31 12.61
CA PRO A 142 -26.20 -6.65 12.26
C PRO A 142 -27.26 -7.69 12.61
N VAL A 143 -27.52 -8.62 11.70
CA VAL A 143 -28.50 -9.71 11.90
C VAL A 143 -27.97 -10.66 12.97
N PRO A 144 -28.72 -10.91 14.06
CA PRO A 144 -28.28 -11.83 15.10
C PRO A 144 -28.21 -13.28 14.61
N ARG A 145 -27.17 -14.01 15.05
CA ARG A 145 -26.99 -15.45 14.83
C ARG A 145 -26.78 -16.15 16.16
N THR A 146 -27.33 -17.34 16.31
CA THR A 146 -27.07 -18.17 17.47
C THR A 146 -26.21 -19.36 17.04
N PRO A 147 -24.96 -19.48 17.56
CA PRO A 147 -24.12 -20.65 17.32
C PRO A 147 -24.79 -21.95 17.80
N ALA A 148 -24.35 -23.10 17.29
CA ALA A 148 -24.82 -24.39 17.75
C ALA A 148 -24.54 -24.59 19.26
N PRO A 149 -25.41 -25.30 20.02
CA PRO A 149 -25.23 -25.49 21.46
C PRO A 149 -23.88 -26.09 21.81
N GLY A 150 -23.08 -25.40 22.62
CA GLY A 150 -21.74 -25.83 23.06
C GLY A 150 -20.63 -25.64 22.05
N VAL A 151 -20.86 -24.93 20.93
CA VAL A 151 -19.87 -24.60 19.91
C VAL A 151 -19.63 -23.11 19.92
N GLU A 152 -18.36 -22.69 19.77
CA GLU A 152 -18.00 -21.29 19.56
C GLU A 152 -18.30 -20.89 18.12
N GLY A 153 -18.86 -19.68 17.93
CA GLY A 153 -19.19 -19.17 16.62
C GLY A 153 -19.59 -17.71 16.66
N PRO A 154 -19.78 -17.07 15.49
CA PRO A 154 -20.15 -15.65 15.42
C PRO A 154 -21.56 -15.42 15.99
N SER A 155 -21.71 -14.33 16.75
CA SER A 155 -23.01 -13.91 17.34
C SER A 155 -23.92 -13.18 16.35
N HIS A 156 -23.40 -12.82 15.16
CA HIS A 156 -24.14 -12.18 14.07
C HIS A 156 -23.81 -12.86 12.75
N GLU A 157 -24.60 -12.59 11.74
CA GLU A 157 -24.38 -13.11 10.40
C GLU A 157 -23.28 -12.29 9.71
N TYR A 158 -22.16 -12.95 9.44
CA TYR A 158 -21.03 -12.43 8.67
C TYR A 158 -20.77 -13.28 7.44
N ILE A 159 -20.27 -12.65 6.41
CA ILE A 159 -19.84 -13.29 5.17
C ILE A 159 -18.35 -12.97 4.96
N PHE A 160 -17.57 -13.94 4.52
CA PHE A 160 -16.20 -13.67 4.08
C PHE A 160 -16.21 -12.78 2.85
N GLU A 161 -15.26 -11.87 2.78
CA GLU A 161 -15.17 -10.97 1.62
C GLU A 161 -14.94 -11.74 0.31
N GLY A 162 -15.33 -11.12 -0.80
CA GLY A 162 -15.05 -11.63 -2.14
C GLY A 162 -14.59 -10.48 -3.04
N ARG A 163 -13.30 -10.46 -3.41
CA ARG A 163 -12.71 -9.51 -4.35
C ARG A 163 -12.58 -10.15 -5.71
N PRO A 164 -12.49 -9.37 -6.81
CA PRO A 164 -12.07 -9.91 -8.10
C PRO A 164 -10.72 -10.60 -7.99
N GLY A 165 -10.54 -11.74 -8.70
CA GLY A 165 -9.29 -12.50 -8.72
C GLY A 165 -8.18 -11.87 -9.56
N GLU A 166 -8.48 -10.79 -10.28
CA GLU A 166 -7.52 -10.02 -11.07
C GLU A 166 -7.52 -8.57 -10.63
N ARG A 167 -6.37 -7.91 -10.73
CA ARG A 167 -6.25 -6.47 -10.54
C ARG A 167 -5.17 -5.88 -11.42
N THR A 168 -5.52 -4.89 -12.22
CA THR A 168 -4.60 -4.15 -13.08
C THR A 168 -4.50 -2.69 -12.61
N LYS A 169 -3.27 -2.23 -12.33
CA LYS A 169 -3.00 -0.87 -11.87
C LYS A 169 -2.10 -0.12 -12.83
N HIS A 170 -2.41 1.14 -13.05
CA HIS A 170 -1.58 2.09 -13.79
C HIS A 170 -1.20 3.25 -12.88
N SER A 171 0.05 3.69 -12.92
CA SER A 171 0.46 4.84 -12.12
C SER A 171 1.44 5.73 -12.90
N VAL A 172 1.24 7.03 -12.78
CA VAL A 172 2.16 8.07 -13.27
C VAL A 172 2.72 8.81 -12.06
N TYR A 173 4.04 8.92 -12.01
CA TYR A 173 4.76 9.61 -10.95
C TYR A 173 5.69 10.65 -11.54
N GLY A 174 5.59 11.89 -11.07
CA GLY A 174 6.49 12.99 -11.40
C GLY A 174 7.19 13.52 -10.15
N GLN A 175 8.48 13.84 -10.25
CA GLN A 175 9.26 14.45 -9.17
C GLN A 175 10.14 15.56 -9.73
N ALA A 176 10.29 16.66 -8.97
CA ALA A 176 11.21 17.73 -9.23
C ALA A 176 12.04 18.03 -7.97
N LYS A 177 13.37 17.99 -8.11
CA LYS A 177 14.31 18.44 -7.07
C LYS A 177 14.95 19.73 -7.51
N TYR A 178 14.67 20.78 -6.74
CA TYR A 178 15.17 22.12 -7.04
C TYR A 178 16.13 22.60 -5.94
N TYR A 179 17.37 22.89 -6.36
CA TYR A 179 18.39 23.48 -5.50
C TYR A 179 18.32 25.00 -5.54
N MET A 180 18.25 25.63 -4.37
CA MET A 180 18.09 27.07 -4.20
C MET A 180 18.96 27.59 -3.06
N ASN A 181 20.12 28.18 -3.37
CA ASN A 181 21.01 28.81 -2.38
C ASN A 181 21.31 27.90 -1.16
N GLY A 182 21.74 26.68 -1.39
CA GLY A 182 22.07 25.70 -0.35
C GLY A 182 20.89 24.88 0.15
N LYS A 183 19.67 25.23 -0.21
CA LYS A 183 18.42 24.56 0.17
C LYS A 183 17.94 23.67 -0.96
N VAL A 184 17.17 22.61 -0.65
CA VAL A 184 16.60 21.71 -1.65
C VAL A 184 15.10 21.59 -1.41
N LEU A 185 14.31 21.92 -2.41
CA LEU A 185 12.91 21.56 -2.50
C LEU A 185 12.80 20.26 -3.29
N ASP A 186 12.16 19.24 -2.71
CA ASP A 186 11.78 17.99 -3.35
C ASP A 186 10.26 17.93 -3.38
N ALA A 187 9.68 17.98 -4.57
CA ALA A 187 8.24 17.95 -4.77
C ALA A 187 7.90 16.80 -5.70
N SER A 188 6.92 15.98 -5.32
CA SER A 188 6.43 14.90 -6.18
C SER A 188 4.92 14.81 -6.18
N TYR A 189 4.40 14.27 -7.28
CA TYR A 189 3.01 13.94 -7.47
C TYR A 189 2.89 12.56 -8.09
N ARG A 190 1.93 11.76 -7.59
CA ARG A 190 1.56 10.46 -8.13
C ARG A 190 0.06 10.40 -8.35
N PHE A 191 -0.32 9.96 -9.53
CA PHE A 191 -1.68 9.49 -9.85
C PHE A 191 -1.65 7.98 -10.05
N MET A 192 -2.64 7.27 -9.55
CA MET A 192 -2.84 5.84 -9.78
C MET A 192 -4.31 5.58 -10.04
N THR A 193 -4.58 4.70 -11.00
CA THR A 193 -5.91 4.20 -11.32
C THR A 193 -5.84 2.68 -11.49
N ASP A 194 -6.94 1.98 -11.21
CA ASP A 194 -7.03 0.54 -11.38
C ASP A 194 -8.41 0.09 -11.88
N ASP A 195 -8.52 -1.18 -12.24
CA ASP A 195 -9.75 -1.84 -12.70
C ASP A 195 -10.71 -2.23 -11.56
N TRP A 196 -10.35 -1.93 -10.31
CA TRP A 196 -11.23 -2.02 -9.16
C TRP A 196 -12.01 -0.72 -8.88
N GLY A 197 -11.81 0.32 -9.72
CA GLY A 197 -12.44 1.63 -9.59
C GLY A 197 -11.71 2.59 -8.67
N ILE A 198 -10.54 2.24 -8.16
CA ILE A 198 -9.77 3.12 -7.27
C ILE A 198 -8.95 4.09 -8.12
N ASP A 199 -9.22 5.37 -7.96
CA ASP A 199 -8.37 6.48 -8.39
C ASP A 199 -7.72 7.11 -7.17
N SER A 200 -6.41 7.36 -7.20
CA SER A 200 -5.73 7.99 -6.08
C SER A 200 -4.71 9.02 -6.49
N HIS A 201 -4.54 10.03 -5.64
CA HIS A 201 -3.61 11.12 -5.81
C HIS A 201 -2.70 11.23 -4.59
N THR A 202 -1.42 11.42 -4.81
CA THR A 202 -0.44 11.68 -3.75
C THR A 202 0.37 12.91 -4.10
N VAL A 203 0.46 13.86 -3.18
CA VAL A 203 1.42 14.98 -3.20
C VAL A 203 2.39 14.77 -2.05
N ASP A 204 3.70 14.91 -2.31
CA ASP A 204 4.75 14.80 -1.28
C ASP A 204 5.72 15.96 -1.46
N LEU A 205 5.94 16.73 -0.38
CA LEU A 205 6.78 17.91 -0.36
C LEU A 205 7.79 17.82 0.78
N ARG A 206 9.07 17.97 0.46
CA ARG A 206 10.16 18.04 1.44
C ARG A 206 11.02 19.26 1.14
N TYR A 207 11.40 19.96 2.20
CA TYR A 207 12.23 21.14 2.07
C TYR A 207 13.43 21.08 2.98
N ARG A 208 14.59 20.76 2.42
CA ARG A 208 15.84 20.68 3.20
C ARG A 208 16.46 22.04 3.36
N TRP A 209 16.54 22.51 4.59
CA TRP A 209 17.10 23.78 4.99
C TRP A 209 18.34 23.59 5.86
N PRO A 210 19.56 23.75 5.29
CA PRO A 210 20.80 23.73 6.06
C PRO A 210 20.93 24.98 6.94
N PHE A 211 21.49 24.80 8.13
CA PHE A 211 21.86 25.91 9.04
C PHE A 211 23.07 25.51 9.89
N GLY A 212 23.78 26.52 10.43
CA GLY A 212 24.93 26.29 11.32
C GLY A 212 26.07 25.47 10.71
N GLY A 213 26.19 25.42 9.39
CA GLY A 213 27.27 24.78 8.64
C GLY A 213 27.19 23.24 8.53
N GLN A 214 26.72 22.53 9.55
CA GLN A 214 26.71 21.07 9.58
C GLN A 214 25.33 20.46 9.81
N SER A 215 24.35 21.26 10.18
CA SER A 215 23.00 20.81 10.49
C SER A 215 21.99 21.19 9.43
N TYR A 216 20.87 20.47 9.38
CA TYR A 216 19.72 20.82 8.54
C TYR A 216 18.41 20.44 9.22
N LEU A 217 17.37 21.18 8.88
CA LEU A 217 15.98 20.81 9.09
C LEU A 217 15.33 20.45 7.75
N GLU A 218 14.44 19.48 7.77
CA GLU A 218 13.70 19.04 6.60
C GLU A 218 12.24 18.79 7.01
N PRO A 219 11.38 19.85 6.95
CA PRO A 219 9.94 19.67 7.04
C PRO A 219 9.47 18.79 5.88
N HIS A 220 8.48 17.96 6.18
CA HIS A 220 7.82 17.02 5.27
C HIS A 220 6.31 17.23 5.35
N PHE A 221 5.65 17.28 4.21
CA PHE A 221 4.22 17.27 4.06
C PHE A 221 3.84 16.26 2.98
N ARG A 222 2.89 15.38 3.28
CA ARG A 222 2.29 14.46 2.32
C ARG A 222 0.78 14.51 2.47
N TYR A 223 0.11 14.57 1.33
CA TYR A 223 -1.34 14.41 1.20
C TYR A 223 -1.62 13.24 0.26
N TYR A 224 -2.56 12.41 0.65
CA TYR A 224 -3.06 11.29 -0.13
C TYR A 224 -4.59 11.32 -0.12
N THR A 225 -5.21 11.01 -1.26
CA THR A 225 -6.65 10.81 -1.39
C THR A 225 -6.92 9.64 -2.33
N GLN A 226 -7.98 8.89 -2.08
CA GLN A 226 -8.46 7.84 -2.98
C GLN A 226 -9.98 7.78 -3.01
N ALA A 227 -10.53 7.34 -4.17
CA ALA A 227 -11.90 6.87 -4.30
C ALA A 227 -12.04 5.45 -3.74
N HIS A 228 -13.27 5.03 -3.41
CA HIS A 228 -13.53 3.65 -3.00
C HIS A 228 -13.51 2.68 -4.19
N ALA A 229 -13.27 1.38 -3.92
CA ALA A 229 -13.42 0.34 -4.92
C ALA A 229 -14.92 0.13 -5.28
N ASP A 230 -15.20 -0.27 -6.51
CA ASP A 230 -16.57 -0.50 -7.01
C ASP A 230 -17.36 -1.52 -6.17
N PHE A 231 -16.66 -2.48 -5.60
CA PHE A 231 -17.23 -3.53 -4.73
C PHE A 231 -17.07 -3.26 -3.24
N TYR A 232 -16.58 -2.07 -2.85
CA TYR A 232 -16.52 -1.68 -1.44
C TYR A 232 -17.93 -1.57 -0.86
N ARG A 233 -18.17 -2.25 0.26
CA ARG A 233 -19.44 -2.23 1.00
C ARG A 233 -19.14 -2.29 2.49
N THR A 234 -19.72 -1.42 3.27
CA THR A 234 -19.60 -1.46 4.73
C THR A 234 -20.36 -2.62 5.35
N SER A 235 -21.46 -3.01 4.70
CA SER A 235 -22.34 -4.12 5.07
C SER A 235 -23.17 -4.56 3.87
N LEU A 236 -23.90 -5.67 3.98
CA LEU A 236 -24.80 -6.18 2.96
C LEU A 236 -26.22 -6.30 3.53
N ASP A 237 -27.21 -5.94 2.73
CA ASP A 237 -28.62 -6.10 3.05
C ASP A 237 -29.02 -7.58 3.10
N SER A 238 -29.45 -8.05 4.27
CA SER A 238 -29.82 -9.45 4.50
C SER A 238 -31.04 -9.93 3.71
N SER A 239 -31.83 -9.00 3.14
CA SER A 239 -33.01 -9.33 2.33
C SER A 239 -32.71 -9.44 0.83
N GLN A 240 -31.50 -9.09 0.40
CA GLN A 240 -31.10 -9.08 -1.01
C GLN A 240 -30.15 -10.26 -1.34
N ALA A 241 -30.09 -10.59 -2.62
CA ALA A 241 -29.10 -11.53 -3.12
C ALA A 241 -27.68 -10.95 -2.97
N LEU A 242 -26.72 -11.80 -2.66
CA LEU A 242 -25.32 -11.38 -2.55
C LEU A 242 -24.80 -10.85 -3.89
N PRO A 243 -24.03 -9.78 -3.90
CA PRO A 243 -23.38 -9.28 -5.11
C PRO A 243 -22.28 -10.24 -5.60
N LEU A 244 -21.74 -10.00 -6.78
CA LEU A 244 -20.63 -10.80 -7.31
C LEU A 244 -19.35 -10.63 -6.50
N HIS A 245 -19.10 -9.41 -6.00
CA HIS A 245 -17.95 -9.06 -5.16
C HIS A 245 -18.39 -8.10 -4.06
N ALA A 246 -17.82 -8.25 -2.87
CA ALA A 246 -17.98 -7.32 -1.76
C ALA A 246 -16.80 -7.41 -0.79
N SER A 247 -16.37 -6.27 -0.27
CA SER A 247 -15.39 -6.18 0.81
C SER A 247 -15.70 -4.98 1.70
N ALA A 248 -15.63 -5.19 3.02
CA ALA A 248 -15.71 -4.11 4.01
C ALA A 248 -14.32 -3.65 4.49
N ASP A 249 -13.26 -4.01 3.76
CA ASP A 249 -11.93 -3.53 4.10
C ASP A 249 -11.84 -2.02 3.89
N TYR A 250 -11.72 -1.25 4.98
CA TYR A 250 -11.64 0.20 4.95
C TYR A 250 -10.51 0.74 4.05
N ARG A 251 -9.45 -0.06 3.79
CA ARG A 251 -8.36 0.29 2.86
C ARG A 251 -8.82 0.39 1.41
N LEU A 252 -9.98 -0.18 1.08
CA LEU A 252 -10.65 -0.09 -0.22
C LEU A 252 -11.73 1.00 -0.27
N GLY A 253 -12.00 1.64 0.86
CA GLY A 253 -12.93 2.76 0.98
C GLY A 253 -12.36 4.08 0.46
N GLU A 254 -13.19 5.10 0.46
CA GLU A 254 -12.79 6.48 0.18
C GLU A 254 -12.18 7.11 1.43
N PHE A 255 -10.98 7.67 1.32
CA PHE A 255 -10.35 8.38 2.43
C PHE A 255 -9.27 9.37 1.98
N ASP A 256 -9.02 10.33 2.85
CA ASP A 256 -7.92 11.27 2.79
C ASP A 256 -6.88 10.95 3.87
N ALA A 257 -5.60 11.14 3.59
CA ALA A 257 -4.56 10.99 4.59
C ALA A 257 -3.52 12.10 4.51
N PHE A 258 -3.12 12.59 5.68
CA PHE A 258 -2.10 13.62 5.83
C PHE A 258 -0.91 13.08 6.63
N THR A 259 0.29 13.45 6.19
CA THR A 259 1.51 13.29 6.98
C THR A 259 2.20 14.63 7.11
N VAL A 260 2.48 15.03 8.33
CA VAL A 260 3.28 16.22 8.62
C VAL A 260 4.46 15.82 9.49
N GLY A 261 5.67 16.15 9.08
CA GLY A 261 6.86 15.73 9.77
C GLY A 261 7.99 16.73 9.76
N LEU A 262 8.95 16.47 10.64
CA LEU A 262 10.19 17.23 10.72
C LEU A 262 11.36 16.27 10.93
N LYS A 263 12.36 16.38 10.06
CA LYS A 263 13.65 15.70 10.22
C LYS A 263 14.71 16.73 10.59
N TYR A 264 15.47 16.43 11.64
CA TYR A 264 16.72 17.10 11.96
C TYR A 264 17.88 16.18 11.58
N GLY A 265 18.88 16.71 10.90
CA GLY A 265 20.11 15.96 10.61
C GLY A 265 21.35 16.79 10.89
N ARG A 266 22.44 16.09 11.24
CA ARG A 266 23.73 16.70 11.50
C ARG A 266 24.88 15.86 10.97
N LYS A 267 25.75 16.49 10.18
CA LYS A 267 27.06 15.94 9.81
C LYS A 267 28.04 16.14 10.95
N LEU A 268 28.84 15.13 11.20
CA LEU A 268 29.89 15.15 12.21
C LEU A 268 31.25 15.45 11.53
N ASP A 269 32.21 15.94 12.29
CA ASP A 269 33.56 16.23 11.79
C ASP A 269 34.26 14.97 11.24
N SER A 270 33.86 13.78 11.69
CA SER A 270 34.30 12.48 11.17
C SER A 270 33.79 12.15 9.76
N GLY A 271 32.91 12.97 9.17
CA GLY A 271 32.23 12.68 7.91
C GLY A 271 30.93 11.86 8.06
N ASN A 272 30.67 11.34 9.24
CA ASN A 272 29.44 10.61 9.54
C ASN A 272 28.23 11.57 9.62
N GLU A 273 27.03 11.04 9.47
CA GLU A 273 25.80 11.82 9.63
C GLU A 273 24.80 11.06 10.53
N TRP A 274 24.15 11.75 11.44
CA TRP A 274 22.97 11.23 12.11
C TRP A 274 21.76 12.11 11.84
N SER A 275 20.58 11.50 11.90
CA SER A 275 19.33 12.23 11.78
C SER A 275 18.23 11.59 12.62
N ALA A 276 17.32 12.46 13.10
CA ALA A 276 16.10 12.06 13.77
C ALA A 276 14.91 12.67 13.03
N ARG A 277 13.86 11.90 12.85
CA ARG A 277 12.60 12.31 12.19
C ARG A 277 11.44 11.96 13.09
N VAL A 278 10.46 12.87 13.18
CA VAL A 278 9.16 12.62 13.78
C VAL A 278 8.09 13.05 12.79
N GLU A 279 7.10 12.20 12.57
CA GLU A 279 5.99 12.46 11.66
C GLU A 279 4.67 12.11 12.36
N LEU A 280 3.66 12.91 12.13
CA LEU A 280 2.27 12.68 12.50
C LEU A 280 1.52 12.26 11.25
N TYR A 281 0.86 11.13 11.31
CA TYR A 281 -0.02 10.60 10.26
C TYR A 281 -1.45 10.64 10.75
N SER A 282 -2.36 11.08 9.90
CA SER A 282 -3.81 10.99 10.10
C SER A 282 -4.45 10.54 8.81
N ALA A 283 -5.34 9.55 8.89
CA ALA A 283 -6.22 9.14 7.81
C ALA A 283 -7.66 9.21 8.31
N ASP A 284 -8.50 9.84 7.51
CA ASP A 284 -9.91 10.08 7.76
C ASP A 284 -10.68 9.70 6.50
N GLY A 285 -11.71 8.88 6.64
CA GLY A 285 -12.50 8.42 5.53
C GLY A 285 -13.98 8.64 5.71
N SER A 286 -14.70 8.58 4.62
CA SER A 286 -16.15 8.68 4.62
C SER A 286 -16.77 7.50 3.90
N VAL A 287 -18.00 7.18 4.28
CA VAL A 287 -18.81 6.19 3.58
C VAL A 287 -19.83 6.95 2.73
N PRO A 288 -19.83 6.78 1.39
CA PRO A 288 -20.86 7.36 0.54
C PRO A 288 -22.25 6.97 0.98
N ALA A 289 -23.18 7.92 0.93
CA ALA A 289 -24.55 7.74 1.46
C ALA A 289 -25.34 6.61 0.78
N ASP A 290 -25.01 6.30 -0.46
CA ASP A 290 -25.61 5.21 -1.25
C ASP A 290 -25.10 3.80 -0.83
N LEU A 291 -24.03 3.73 -0.05
CA LEU A 291 -23.50 2.49 0.52
C LEU A 291 -23.99 2.23 1.95
N LEU A 292 -24.75 3.15 2.53
CA LEU A 292 -25.30 3.04 3.88
C LEU A 292 -26.68 2.36 3.84
N ILE A 293 -26.93 1.45 4.79
CA ILE A 293 -28.18 0.70 4.90
C ILE A 293 -28.92 1.12 6.17
N GLY A 294 -30.23 1.39 6.06
CA GLY A 294 -31.07 1.76 7.21
C GLY A 294 -30.54 3.02 7.92
N ASN A 295 -30.37 2.94 9.24
CA ASN A 295 -29.92 4.07 10.07
C ASN A 295 -28.39 4.16 10.23
N GLN A 296 -27.61 3.54 9.34
CA GLN A 296 -26.15 3.56 9.42
C GLN A 296 -25.56 4.97 9.24
N GLY A 297 -26.28 5.87 8.55
CA GLY A 297 -25.87 7.27 8.40
C GLY A 297 -25.76 8.07 9.70
N ASP A 298 -26.37 7.58 10.78
CA ASP A 298 -26.33 8.19 12.11
C ASP A 298 -25.10 7.70 12.95
N ARG A 299 -24.25 6.87 12.35
CA ARG A 299 -23.11 6.21 13.02
C ARG A 299 -21.79 6.51 12.32
N GLU A 300 -20.73 6.62 13.07
CA GLU A 300 -19.37 6.62 12.52
C GLU A 300 -18.96 5.19 12.20
N ILE A 301 -18.87 4.86 10.91
CA ILE A 301 -18.60 3.50 10.43
C ILE A 301 -17.16 3.38 9.92
N TYR A 302 -16.57 4.47 9.41
CA TYR A 302 -15.20 4.47 8.93
C TYR A 302 -14.22 4.63 10.10
N PRO A 303 -13.19 3.78 10.22
CA PRO A 303 -12.22 3.89 11.30
C PRO A 303 -11.17 4.96 11.00
N ASP A 304 -11.14 6.02 11.80
CA ASP A 304 -10.05 6.99 11.76
C ASP A 304 -8.76 6.37 12.26
N THR A 305 -7.67 6.71 11.61
CA THR A 305 -6.34 6.20 11.96
C THR A 305 -5.39 7.36 12.21
N THR A 306 -4.79 7.39 13.40
CA THR A 306 -3.72 8.34 13.74
C THR A 306 -2.48 7.59 14.19
N ALA A 307 -1.28 8.05 13.77
CA ALA A 307 -0.02 7.45 14.17
C ALA A 307 1.06 8.51 14.35
N VAL A 308 1.96 8.23 15.30
CA VAL A 308 3.23 8.96 15.46
C VAL A 308 4.35 8.06 14.99
N ILE A 309 5.15 8.52 14.03
CA ILE A 309 6.26 7.78 13.47
C ILE A 309 7.56 8.46 13.91
N ALA A 310 8.43 7.73 14.60
CA ALA A 310 9.75 8.20 14.98
C ALA A 310 10.83 7.33 14.30
N GLN A 311 11.83 7.98 13.71
CA GLN A 311 12.93 7.30 13.05
C GLN A 311 14.25 7.94 13.44
N PHE A 312 15.23 7.12 13.78
CA PHE A 312 16.64 7.52 13.96
C PHE A 312 17.51 6.83 12.90
N SER A 313 18.42 7.58 12.31
CA SER A 313 19.36 7.05 11.32
C SER A 313 20.77 7.54 11.62
N TYR A 314 21.73 6.64 11.45
CA TYR A 314 23.15 6.95 11.52
C TYR A 314 23.85 6.40 10.26
N SER A 315 24.55 7.28 9.55
CA SER A 315 25.32 6.94 8.35
C SER A 315 26.80 7.15 8.63
N PHE A 316 27.58 6.15 8.32
CA PHE A 316 29.03 6.20 8.41
C PHE A 316 29.63 5.94 7.02
N GLY A 317 30.63 6.76 6.68
CA GLY A 317 31.41 6.60 5.45
C GLY A 317 32.73 5.92 5.78
N TRP A 318 33.24 5.16 4.83
CA TRP A 318 34.57 4.52 4.85
C TRP A 318 35.54 5.38 4.08
#